data_f647fcbf4fb1236efdb24ee53e505ea2
#
_entry.id   f647fcbf4fb1236efdb24ee53e505ea2
#
_cell.length_a   1.000
_cell.length_b   1.000
_cell.length_c   1.000
_cell.angle_alpha   90.00
_cell.angle_beta   90.00
_cell.angle_gamma   90.00
#
_symmetry.space_group_name_H-M   'P 1'
#
loop_
_entity.id
_entity.type
_entity.pdbx_description
1 polymer ?
#
loop_
_entity_poly.entity_id
_entity_poly.type
_entity_poly.pdbx_seq_one_letter_code
_entity_poly.pdbx_strand_id
1 'polypeptide(L)'
;MIRRTFLLARAVATASALLAVPAMAQSPVYKSSAHDYRLVTVAEGLVQPWSMAFLPGGDLLVTERPGRLRLVRGGKLLPTPVTGVPEVVYRGQGGLLDVVAHPNFAANKL
;
A
#
# COMPACT_ATOMS: atom_id res chain seq x y z
N MET A 1 -76.55 12.40 20.10
CA MET A 1 -75.54 12.78 19.11
C MET A 1 -74.16 12.52 19.75
N ILE A 2 -73.52 11.41 19.43
CA ILE A 2 -72.21 11.06 20.00
C ILE A 2 -71.18 11.22 18.88
N ARG A 3 -70.28 12.18 19.02
CA ARG A 3 -69.13 12.36 18.11
C ARG A 3 -67.99 11.46 18.55
N ARG A 4 -67.67 10.46 17.74
CA ARG A 4 -66.46 9.63 17.92
C ARG A 4 -65.28 10.32 17.27
N THR A 5 -64.32 10.75 18.09
CA THR A 5 -63.04 11.27 17.64
C THR A 5 -62.05 10.12 17.43
N PHE A 6 -61.64 9.88 16.19
CA PHE A 6 -60.59 8.93 15.87
C PHE A 6 -59.24 9.56 16.06
N LEU A 7 -58.43 9.08 17.04
CA LEU A 7 -57.00 9.38 17.15
C LEU A 7 -56.22 8.47 16.18
N LEU A 8 -55.63 9.07 15.18
CA LEU A 8 -54.65 8.41 14.32
C LEU A 8 -53.28 8.46 15.01
N ALA A 9 -52.84 7.33 15.56
CA ALA A 9 -51.48 7.15 16.03
C ALA A 9 -50.54 6.96 14.82
N ARG A 10 -49.67 7.94 14.55
CA ARG A 10 -48.56 7.81 13.58
C ARG A 10 -47.40 7.07 14.25
N ALA A 11 -47.14 5.83 13.86
CA ALA A 11 -45.92 5.11 14.21
C ALA A 11 -44.73 5.65 13.37
N VAL A 12 -43.79 6.30 14.02
CA VAL A 12 -42.53 6.69 13.40
C VAL A 12 -41.57 5.50 13.51
N ALA A 13 -41.36 4.81 12.40
CA ALA A 13 -40.35 3.77 12.32
C ALA A 13 -38.97 4.41 12.11
N THR A 14 -38.15 4.45 13.15
CA THR A 14 -36.72 4.85 13.04
C THR A 14 -35.92 3.67 12.50
N ALA A 15 -35.54 3.75 11.23
CA ALA A 15 -34.61 2.81 10.61
C ALA A 15 -33.17 3.13 11.08
N SER A 16 -32.65 2.38 12.02
CA SER A 16 -31.24 2.43 12.41
C SER A 16 -30.40 1.75 11.33
N ALA A 17 -29.76 2.55 10.47
CA ALA A 17 -28.76 2.06 9.52
C ALA A 17 -27.48 1.68 10.30
N LEU A 18 -27.25 0.38 10.50
CA LEU A 18 -25.96 -0.14 10.97
C LEU A 18 -24.93 0.09 9.86
N LEU A 19 -24.06 1.06 10.06
CA LEU A 19 -22.84 1.23 9.26
C LEU A 19 -21.91 0.05 9.57
N ALA A 20 -21.86 -0.95 8.69
CA ALA A 20 -20.88 -2.01 8.74
C ALA A 20 -19.50 -1.42 8.47
N VAL A 21 -18.69 -1.23 9.52
CA VAL A 21 -17.26 -0.89 9.40
C VAL A 21 -16.58 -2.13 8.82
N PRO A 22 -15.88 -2.04 7.66
CA PRO A 22 -15.14 -3.19 7.13
C PRO A 22 -14.09 -3.60 8.16
N ALA A 23 -14.21 -4.83 8.67
CA ALA A 23 -13.19 -5.43 9.50
C ALA A 23 -11.93 -5.59 8.64
N MET A 24 -10.89 -4.79 8.89
CA MET A 24 -9.57 -4.98 8.31
C MET A 24 -9.08 -6.37 8.74
N ALA A 25 -9.07 -7.30 7.80
CA ALA A 25 -8.56 -8.64 8.05
C ALA A 25 -7.08 -8.54 8.46
N GLN A 26 -6.80 -8.83 9.72
CA GLN A 26 -5.42 -8.85 10.21
C GLN A 26 -4.67 -10.01 9.56
N SER A 27 -3.49 -9.76 9.00
CA SER A 27 -2.62 -10.81 8.47
C SER A 27 -2.35 -11.87 9.56
N PRO A 28 -2.38 -13.16 9.21
CA PRO A 28 -2.13 -14.23 10.17
C PRO A 28 -0.73 -14.11 10.77
N VAL A 29 -0.60 -14.54 12.01
CA VAL A 29 0.70 -14.68 12.68
C VAL A 29 1.29 -16.02 12.32
N TYR A 30 2.48 -16.02 11.76
CA TYR A 30 3.26 -17.24 11.47
C TYR A 30 4.21 -17.54 12.62
N LYS A 31 4.28 -18.79 13.00
CA LYS A 31 5.18 -19.29 14.04
C LYS A 31 6.54 -19.66 13.45
N SER A 32 7.60 -19.27 14.13
CA SER A 32 8.95 -19.77 13.83
C SER A 32 9.69 -20.13 15.11
N SER A 33 10.86 -20.74 14.97
CA SER A 33 11.68 -21.16 16.14
C SER A 33 12.27 -19.98 16.92
N ALA A 34 12.43 -18.82 16.30
CA ALA A 34 13.04 -17.65 16.90
C ALA A 34 12.02 -16.56 17.27
N HIS A 35 11.17 -16.16 16.32
CA HIS A 35 10.18 -15.11 16.51
C HIS A 35 8.92 -15.37 15.71
N ASP A 36 7.78 -14.99 16.28
CA ASP A 36 6.54 -14.93 15.52
C ASP A 36 6.57 -13.72 14.56
N TYR A 37 6.02 -13.86 13.37
CA TYR A 37 6.01 -12.79 12.38
C TYR A 37 4.69 -12.71 11.63
N ARG A 38 4.45 -11.56 11.01
CA ARG A 38 3.32 -11.32 10.10
C ARG A 38 3.84 -10.87 8.75
N LEU A 39 3.18 -11.33 7.69
CA LEU A 39 3.40 -10.78 6.35
C LEU A 39 2.54 -9.54 6.19
N VAL A 40 3.17 -8.44 5.82
CA VAL A 40 2.50 -7.17 5.56
C VAL A 40 2.82 -6.74 4.14
N THR A 41 1.79 -6.54 3.32
CA THR A 41 1.95 -5.95 1.99
C THR A 41 2.32 -4.48 2.14
N VAL A 42 3.51 -4.10 1.67
CA VAL A 42 4.00 -2.72 1.74
C VAL A 42 3.54 -1.91 0.53
N ALA A 43 3.55 -2.50 -0.65
CA ALA A 43 3.08 -1.87 -1.88
C ALA A 43 2.63 -2.93 -2.89
N GLU A 44 1.72 -2.54 -3.77
CA GLU A 44 1.21 -3.36 -4.87
C GLU A 44 1.48 -2.69 -6.22
N GLY A 45 1.28 -3.42 -7.32
CA GLY A 45 1.40 -2.89 -8.68
C GLY A 45 2.83 -2.80 -9.21
N LEU A 46 3.81 -3.40 -8.54
CA LEU A 46 5.18 -3.53 -9.04
C LEU A 46 5.27 -4.61 -10.11
N VAL A 47 6.08 -4.36 -11.14
CA VAL A 47 6.30 -5.30 -12.26
C VAL A 47 7.72 -5.84 -12.19
N GLN A 48 7.87 -7.10 -11.86
CA GLN A 48 9.15 -7.79 -11.70
C GLN A 48 10.15 -7.00 -10.84
N PRO A 49 9.78 -6.69 -9.58
CA PRO A 49 10.69 -6.02 -8.66
C PRO A 49 11.92 -6.88 -8.40
N TRP A 50 13.10 -6.25 -8.34
CA TRP A 50 14.36 -6.95 -8.13
C TRP A 50 15.02 -6.58 -6.81
N SER A 51 15.26 -5.31 -6.60
CA SER A 51 15.94 -4.81 -5.42
C SER A 51 15.22 -3.60 -4.83
N MET A 52 15.50 -3.29 -3.57
CA MET A 52 14.97 -2.11 -2.89
C MET A 52 16.00 -1.47 -1.97
N ALA A 53 15.92 -0.15 -1.85
CA ALA A 53 16.71 0.62 -0.91
C ALA A 53 15.80 1.50 -0.04
N PHE A 54 16.05 1.50 1.26
CA PHE A 54 15.40 2.43 2.18
C PHE A 54 16.05 3.81 2.08
N LEU A 55 15.23 4.84 1.95
CA LEU A 55 15.68 6.22 1.97
C LEU A 55 15.49 6.83 3.36
N PRO A 56 16.26 7.87 3.71
CA PRO A 56 15.98 8.67 4.89
C PRO A 56 14.54 9.19 4.84
N GLY A 57 13.79 9.01 5.93
CA GLY A 57 12.38 9.38 6.00
C GLY A 57 11.39 8.23 5.75
N GLY A 58 11.89 7.03 5.42
CA GLY A 58 11.06 5.82 5.32
C GLY A 58 10.48 5.54 3.92
N ASP A 59 10.79 6.34 2.92
CA ASP A 59 10.48 6.03 1.53
C ASP A 59 11.33 4.83 1.04
N LEU A 60 10.83 4.11 0.03
CA LEU A 60 11.55 3.00 -0.60
C LEU A 60 11.77 3.29 -2.09
N LEU A 61 12.99 3.11 -2.55
CA LEU A 61 13.27 2.91 -3.97
C LEU A 61 13.17 1.43 -4.29
N VAL A 62 12.52 1.10 -5.41
CA VAL A 62 12.38 -0.28 -5.89
C VAL A 62 12.73 -0.33 -7.36
N THR A 63 13.67 -1.19 -7.74
CA THR A 63 13.96 -1.43 -9.15
C THR A 63 12.97 -2.42 -9.74
N GLU A 64 12.51 -2.15 -10.94
CA GLU A 64 11.77 -3.09 -11.78
C GLU A 64 12.67 -3.51 -12.95
N ARG A 65 12.89 -4.81 -13.13
CA ARG A 65 13.80 -5.35 -14.15
C ARG A 65 13.61 -4.76 -15.56
N PRO A 66 12.38 -4.42 -16.02
CA PRO A 66 12.20 -3.77 -17.32
C PRO A 66 12.85 -2.37 -17.47
N GLY A 67 13.48 -1.83 -16.45
CA GLY A 67 14.22 -0.57 -16.52
C GLY A 67 13.56 0.59 -15.80
N ARG A 68 12.65 0.35 -14.87
CA ARG A 68 12.02 1.41 -14.09
C ARG A 68 12.52 1.42 -12.65
N LEU A 69 12.82 2.62 -12.15
CA LEU A 69 13.03 2.85 -10.72
C LEU A 69 11.74 3.44 -10.15
N ARG A 70 11.19 2.77 -9.15
CA ARG A 70 9.91 3.13 -8.55
C ARG A 70 10.12 3.69 -7.14
N LEU A 71 9.24 4.61 -6.76
CA LEU A 71 9.23 5.18 -5.42
C LEU A 71 7.95 4.75 -4.69
N VAL A 72 8.13 4.18 -3.50
CA VAL A 72 7.03 3.88 -2.56
C VAL A 72 7.13 4.86 -1.41
N ARG A 73 6.07 5.61 -1.18
CA ARG A 73 5.96 6.63 -0.13
C ARG A 73 4.71 6.41 0.71
N GLY A 74 4.88 6.33 2.02
CA GLY A 74 3.76 6.11 2.94
C GLY A 74 2.95 4.84 2.60
N GLY A 75 3.62 3.76 2.17
CA GLY A 75 2.97 2.51 1.77
C GLY A 75 2.24 2.56 0.42
N LYS A 76 2.48 3.58 -0.39
CA LYS A 76 1.85 3.72 -1.71
C LYS A 76 2.90 3.82 -2.81
N LEU A 77 2.73 3.01 -3.85
CA LEU A 77 3.52 3.11 -5.08
C LEU A 77 3.14 4.39 -5.82
N LEU A 78 4.10 5.28 -6.05
CA LEU A 78 3.85 6.48 -6.84
C LEU A 78 3.65 6.10 -8.31
N PRO A 79 2.69 6.74 -9.02
CA PRO A 79 2.35 6.36 -10.39
C PRO A 79 3.50 6.63 -11.38
N THR A 80 4.24 7.72 -11.18
CA THR A 80 5.34 8.12 -12.06
C THR A 80 6.66 7.51 -11.59
N PRO A 81 7.39 6.77 -12.45
CA PRO A 81 8.73 6.30 -12.16
C PRO A 81 9.73 7.45 -11.94
N VAL A 82 10.80 7.17 -11.23
CA VAL A 82 11.94 8.09 -11.10
C VAL A 82 12.62 8.23 -12.46
N THR A 83 12.89 9.46 -12.87
CA THR A 83 13.56 9.78 -14.15
C THR A 83 15.10 9.70 -14.02
N GLY A 84 15.79 9.65 -15.16
CA GLY A 84 17.25 9.63 -15.21
C GLY A 84 17.87 8.24 -15.04
N VAL A 85 17.07 7.19 -15.01
CA VAL A 85 17.57 5.81 -15.02
C VAL A 85 18.12 5.51 -16.42
N PRO A 86 19.33 4.93 -16.53
CA PRO A 86 19.90 4.55 -17.84
C PRO A 86 19.06 3.45 -18.49
N GLU A 87 19.08 3.41 -19.83
CA GLU A 87 18.47 2.31 -20.57
C GLU A 87 19.18 0.99 -20.23
N VAL A 88 18.39 -0.06 -20.08
CA VAL A 88 18.87 -1.40 -19.77
C VAL A 88 18.35 -2.41 -20.77
N VAL A 89 19.14 -3.43 -21.03
CA VAL A 89 18.69 -4.56 -21.84
C VAL A 89 17.93 -5.55 -20.96
N TYR A 90 16.61 -5.52 -21.06
CA TYR A 90 15.74 -6.46 -20.36
C TYR A 90 15.61 -7.76 -21.16
N ARG A 91 16.51 -8.71 -20.91
CA ARG A 91 16.53 -10.02 -21.60
C ARG A 91 17.13 -11.09 -20.70
N GLY A 92 16.53 -12.28 -20.67
CA GLY A 92 17.01 -13.38 -19.83
C GLY A 92 17.08 -12.94 -18.36
N GLN A 93 18.27 -12.99 -17.77
CA GLN A 93 18.50 -12.52 -16.40
C GLN A 93 18.87 -11.03 -16.31
N GLY A 94 19.04 -10.35 -17.46
CA GLY A 94 19.40 -8.93 -17.49
C GLY A 94 18.22 -8.00 -17.21
N GLY A 95 18.54 -6.72 -17.00
CA GLY A 95 17.60 -5.65 -16.71
C GLY A 95 18.16 -4.66 -15.69
N LEU A 96 17.31 -3.79 -15.16
CA LEU A 96 17.64 -2.96 -14.01
C LEU A 96 17.61 -3.84 -12.76
N LEU A 97 18.77 -4.08 -12.16
CA LEU A 97 18.91 -5.06 -11.11
C LEU A 97 18.97 -4.39 -9.73
N ASP A 98 20.14 -4.02 -9.27
CA ASP A 98 20.29 -3.56 -7.90
C ASP A 98 20.15 -2.04 -7.76
N VAL A 99 19.83 -1.59 -6.55
CA VAL A 99 19.82 -0.18 -6.15
C VAL A 99 20.33 -0.04 -4.74
N VAL A 100 21.28 0.88 -4.56
CA VAL A 100 21.83 1.23 -3.26
C VAL A 100 21.85 2.75 -3.12
N ALA A 101 21.31 3.25 -2.03
CA ALA A 101 21.44 4.65 -1.70
C ALA A 101 22.84 4.94 -1.19
N HIS A 102 23.45 6.05 -1.69
CA HIS A 102 24.73 6.50 -1.18
C HIS A 102 24.67 6.74 0.35
N PRO A 103 25.71 6.41 1.15
CA PRO A 103 25.68 6.60 2.60
C PRO A 103 25.32 8.03 3.03
N ASN A 104 25.65 9.02 2.21
CA ASN A 104 25.30 10.43 2.44
C ASN A 104 24.11 10.90 1.60
N PHE A 105 23.17 10.02 1.30
CA PHE A 105 22.01 10.30 0.45
C PHE A 105 21.21 11.52 0.93
N ALA A 106 21.09 11.71 2.24
CA ALA A 106 20.38 12.86 2.80
C ALA A 106 20.88 14.21 2.26
N ALA A 107 22.18 14.31 2.00
CA ALA A 107 22.82 15.53 1.48
C ALA A 107 22.94 15.54 -0.06
N ASN A 108 23.37 14.42 -0.67
CA ASN A 108 23.74 14.40 -2.09
C ASN A 108 22.68 13.82 -3.04
N LYS A 109 21.68 13.11 -2.50
CA LYS A 109 20.57 12.48 -3.26
C LYS A 109 21.03 11.44 -4.31
N LEU A 110 22.18 10.79 -4.11
CA LEU A 110 22.77 9.76 -4.99
C LEU A 110 22.47 8.33 -4.50
#